data_91e9e56b5c63a003739e505413f26693
#
_entry.id   91e9e56b5c63a003739e505413f26693
#
_cell.length_a   1.000
_cell.length_b   1.000
_cell.length_c   1.000
_cell.angle_alpha   90.00
_cell.angle_beta   90.00
_cell.angle_gamma   90.00
#
_symmetry.space_group_name_H-M   'P 1'
#
loop_
_entity.id
_entity.type
_entity.pdbx_description
1 polymer ?
#
loop_
_entity_poly.entity_id
_entity_poly.type
_entity_poly.pdbx_seq_one_letter_code
_entity_poly.pdbx_strand_id
1 'polypeptide(L)'
;MKGCIRKYILFLVAFGVTLGADFDKNNSLIEFYGLSEDKTNIVIKDNIDIKGEVTSAGSIALKDNIASENAFIIQKLLDANYNIAGKANLSEWANFRSEESVSGWSSLGGQTTHYLFNNFNPCGSSSGSAVAVASGIVDIAIGTETNGSISCPSSINGIVGMKPTVGLVSRSGIIPISKTQDTAGPMGKSVKLVAKTLEVISGYDPDDPSTNRIPDNFNFDFSSDLDNASLEGKRFGLLDSNNSSDEVKRLHNVLIAFIESRGGLVIRFNDLRRYPGDDEYFLLKYEFKHGLERYLADANSQMKTLREIIEFNEVNKEKTMPFFDQGIFYSSLELSEEHERYKKALQVLMETKNQSLNILNEYKLDAFVGLTRGPAWKIDYNGGDRVAAEEVPSFGSGGFAAIAGLPHITIPFFQIGRFSIGVSLIGEEWSEKKLIELAYVFEQENEYELYSGGNKSKHGCKINLLPPKGRFKTSYQIFSDCDTSKAIVPLYKAKPNYPRRAQANGIMGYSIIEFDMLENGATANHKVVETWCGNVRYDGKLYWFQEKDGYINWARDSNGEKLYFPKGAYDPIPCEFFNKSSLDAAKKLQYKNEYGFPITGLKHKFTYIMEGQSFKKQ
;
A
#
# COMPACT_ATOMS: atom_id res chain seq x y z
N MET A 1 -43.23 -35.62 55.40
CA MET A 1 -43.79 -34.49 54.63
C MET A 1 -42.76 -34.10 53.65
N LYS A 2 -43.01 -34.34 52.35
CA LYS A 2 -42.07 -34.13 51.23
C LYS A 2 -42.26 -32.72 50.67
N GLY A 3 -41.23 -31.86 50.77
CA GLY A 3 -41.20 -30.52 50.17
C GLY A 3 -40.61 -30.57 48.80
N CYS A 4 -41.39 -30.15 47.81
CA CYS A 4 -41.05 -30.11 46.39
C CYS A 4 -40.29 -28.81 46.08
N ILE A 5 -39.00 -28.91 45.74
CA ILE A 5 -38.21 -27.77 45.25
C ILE A 5 -38.38 -27.71 43.72
N ARG A 6 -39.13 -26.72 43.22
CA ARG A 6 -39.21 -26.38 41.82
C ARG A 6 -37.93 -25.63 41.41
N LYS A 7 -37.11 -26.26 40.58
CA LYS A 7 -36.02 -25.60 39.84
C LYS A 7 -36.62 -24.78 38.69
N TYR A 8 -36.50 -23.46 38.74
CA TYR A 8 -36.70 -22.60 37.60
C TYR A 8 -35.43 -22.64 36.74
N ILE A 9 -35.53 -23.28 35.59
CA ILE A 9 -34.52 -23.18 34.55
C ILE A 9 -34.85 -21.90 33.78
N LEU A 10 -34.02 -20.86 33.98
CA LEU A 10 -34.03 -19.66 33.14
C LEU A 10 -33.42 -20.04 31.80
N PHE A 11 -34.22 -20.12 30.75
CA PHE A 11 -33.75 -20.14 29.38
C PHE A 11 -33.32 -18.71 29.01
N LEU A 12 -32.03 -18.43 29.10
CA LEU A 12 -31.41 -17.30 28.38
C LEU A 12 -31.39 -17.70 26.91
N VAL A 13 -32.34 -17.19 26.12
CA VAL A 13 -32.25 -17.17 24.67
C VAL A 13 -31.26 -16.07 24.33
N ALA A 14 -29.98 -16.44 24.17
CA ALA A 14 -29.02 -15.61 23.52
C ALA A 14 -29.44 -15.48 22.04
N PHE A 15 -29.97 -14.34 21.66
CA PHE A 15 -30.06 -13.95 20.25
C PHE A 15 -28.62 -13.75 19.76
N GLY A 16 -27.95 -14.81 19.41
CA GLY A 16 -26.77 -14.78 18.57
C GLY A 16 -27.24 -14.43 17.17
N VAL A 17 -27.04 -13.19 16.79
CA VAL A 17 -27.02 -12.83 15.36
C VAL A 17 -25.88 -13.62 14.77
N THR A 18 -26.16 -14.72 14.09
CA THR A 18 -25.20 -15.40 13.22
C THR A 18 -24.93 -14.44 12.07
N LEU A 19 -23.88 -13.63 12.19
CA LEU A 19 -23.29 -12.94 11.06
C LEU A 19 -22.95 -14.02 10.03
N GLY A 20 -23.52 -13.92 8.83
CA GLY A 20 -23.35 -14.91 7.77
C GLY A 20 -21.87 -15.09 7.42
N ALA A 21 -21.51 -16.18 6.78
CA ALA A 21 -20.14 -16.55 6.38
C ALA A 21 -19.40 -15.49 5.50
N ASP A 22 -20.06 -14.38 5.14
CA ASP A 22 -19.55 -13.28 4.31
C ASP A 22 -19.17 -12.01 5.10
N PHE A 23 -19.23 -12.04 6.43
CA PHE A 23 -19.00 -10.84 7.26
C PHE A 23 -17.59 -10.25 7.07
N ASP A 24 -16.55 -11.08 7.12
CA ASP A 24 -15.14 -10.68 6.91
C ASP A 24 -14.53 -11.45 5.73
N LYS A 25 -15.07 -11.25 4.55
CA LYS A 25 -14.64 -11.95 3.32
C LYS A 25 -13.18 -11.72 2.93
N ASN A 26 -12.55 -10.68 3.46
CA ASN A 26 -11.16 -10.31 3.18
C ASN A 26 -10.19 -10.73 4.28
N ASN A 27 -10.67 -11.46 5.30
CA ASN A 27 -9.86 -11.96 6.41
C ASN A 27 -9.10 -10.84 7.14
N SER A 28 -9.84 -9.78 7.48
CA SER A 28 -9.28 -8.59 8.14
C SER A 28 -9.13 -8.75 9.65
N LEU A 29 -9.82 -9.71 10.26
CA LEU A 29 -9.84 -9.93 11.70
C LEU A 29 -9.23 -11.29 12.06
N ILE A 30 -8.44 -11.34 13.13
CA ILE A 30 -8.04 -12.59 13.80
C ILE A 30 -9.13 -13.01 14.76
N GLU A 31 -9.75 -12.05 15.44
CA GLU A 31 -10.78 -12.29 16.43
C GLU A 31 -11.84 -11.20 16.40
N PHE A 32 -13.09 -11.58 16.61
CA PHE A 32 -14.22 -10.66 16.60
C PHE A 32 -15.03 -10.79 17.90
N TYR A 33 -15.18 -9.68 18.64
CA TYR A 33 -15.86 -9.63 19.93
C TYR A 33 -17.30 -9.13 19.84
N GLY A 34 -17.70 -8.53 18.70
CA GLY A 34 -19.03 -8.03 18.45
C GLY A 34 -19.11 -6.51 18.34
N LEU A 35 -20.18 -6.05 17.70
CA LEU A 35 -20.48 -4.62 17.54
C LEU A 35 -21.45 -4.15 18.61
N SER A 36 -21.28 -2.91 19.05
CA SER A 36 -22.22 -2.18 19.88
C SER A 36 -23.06 -1.24 19.02
N GLU A 37 -24.35 -1.11 19.33
CA GLU A 37 -25.25 -0.17 18.66
C GLU A 37 -25.07 1.27 19.19
N ASP A 38 -24.66 1.40 20.46
CA ASP A 38 -24.61 2.68 21.18
C ASP A 38 -23.20 3.29 21.31
N LYS A 39 -22.17 2.58 20.81
CA LYS A 39 -20.77 3.00 20.96
C LYS A 39 -20.06 3.07 19.62
N THR A 40 -18.99 3.85 19.56
CA THR A 40 -18.07 3.81 18.41
C THR A 40 -17.31 2.47 18.41
N ASN A 41 -17.56 1.65 17.40
CA ASN A 41 -16.89 0.36 17.24
C ASN A 41 -15.49 0.56 16.62
N ILE A 42 -14.48 -0.03 17.25
CA ILE A 42 -13.09 0.07 16.83
C ILE A 42 -12.43 -1.31 16.82
N VAL A 43 -11.60 -1.62 15.84
CA VAL A 43 -10.75 -2.81 15.84
C VAL A 43 -9.30 -2.43 16.10
N ILE A 44 -8.57 -3.31 16.76
CA ILE A 44 -7.23 -3.07 17.28
C ILE A 44 -6.26 -4.04 16.63
N LYS A 45 -5.19 -3.51 16.05
CA LYS A 45 -4.12 -4.34 15.45
C LYS A 45 -3.57 -5.33 16.48
N ASP A 46 -3.33 -6.58 16.07
CA ASP A 46 -3.00 -7.68 16.99
C ASP A 46 -1.55 -7.67 17.53
N ASN A 47 -0.90 -6.53 17.51
CA ASN A 47 0.33 -6.27 18.26
C ASN A 47 0.12 -5.33 19.47
N ILE A 48 -1.13 -5.02 19.83
CA ILE A 48 -1.51 -4.11 20.92
C ILE A 48 -2.27 -4.90 21.98
N ASP A 49 -1.87 -4.78 23.23
CA ASP A 49 -2.41 -5.52 24.37
C ASP A 49 -3.83 -5.07 24.72
N ILE A 50 -4.74 -6.05 24.81
CA ILE A 50 -6.06 -5.91 25.40
C ILE A 50 -6.13 -6.90 26.55
N LYS A 51 -6.38 -6.44 27.73
CA LYS A 51 -6.42 -7.27 28.94
C LYS A 51 -7.34 -8.47 28.79
N GLY A 52 -6.79 -9.67 29.04
CA GLY A 52 -7.51 -10.93 28.94
C GLY A 52 -7.56 -11.54 27.55
N GLU A 53 -7.09 -10.81 26.52
CA GLU A 53 -7.07 -11.25 25.14
C GLU A 53 -5.65 -11.58 24.66
N VAL A 54 -5.54 -12.36 23.59
CA VAL A 54 -4.25 -12.72 22.98
C VAL A 54 -3.66 -11.53 22.24
N THR A 55 -2.36 -11.32 22.39
CA THR A 55 -1.56 -10.39 21.60
C THR A 55 -0.42 -11.16 20.94
N SER A 56 -0.57 -11.43 19.64
CA SER A 56 0.31 -12.40 18.96
C SER A 56 1.25 -11.81 17.92
N ALA A 57 1.08 -10.54 17.54
CA ALA A 57 1.71 -9.99 16.33
C ALA A 57 1.43 -10.84 15.07
N GLY A 58 0.30 -11.55 15.03
CA GLY A 58 -0.08 -12.49 13.98
C GLY A 58 0.68 -13.82 14.00
N SER A 59 1.53 -14.08 15.00
CA SER A 59 2.40 -15.25 15.04
C SER A 59 1.84 -16.37 15.91
N ILE A 60 1.86 -17.60 15.40
CA ILE A 60 1.53 -18.81 16.18
C ILE A 60 2.48 -18.94 17.37
N ALA A 61 3.69 -18.42 17.33
CA ALA A 61 4.64 -18.47 18.43
C ALA A 61 4.13 -17.76 19.70
N LEU A 62 3.27 -16.75 19.54
CA LEU A 62 2.66 -15.99 20.63
C LEU A 62 1.15 -16.25 20.79
N LYS A 63 0.61 -17.33 20.24
CA LYS A 63 -0.83 -17.66 20.32
C LYS A 63 -1.39 -17.80 21.74
N ASP A 64 -0.53 -18.02 22.72
CA ASP A 64 -0.88 -18.19 24.13
C ASP A 64 -0.48 -16.96 24.97
N ASN A 65 -0.04 -15.87 24.34
CA ASN A 65 0.35 -14.64 25.02
C ASN A 65 -0.89 -13.79 25.37
N ILE A 66 -1.54 -14.13 26.49
CA ILE A 66 -2.69 -13.39 27.02
C ILE A 66 -2.20 -12.17 27.79
N ALA A 67 -2.61 -10.96 27.36
CA ALA A 67 -2.22 -9.73 28.01
C ALA A 67 -2.79 -9.62 29.44
N SER A 68 -1.94 -9.31 30.42
CA SER A 68 -2.33 -9.14 31.83
C SER A 68 -3.00 -7.79 32.08
N GLU A 69 -2.68 -6.79 31.27
CA GLU A 69 -3.18 -5.41 31.35
C GLU A 69 -3.52 -4.85 29.98
N ASN A 70 -4.27 -3.78 29.95
CA ASN A 70 -4.51 -3.03 28.72
C ASN A 70 -3.26 -2.22 28.36
N ALA A 71 -2.94 -2.12 27.07
CA ALA A 71 -2.09 -1.06 26.58
C ALA A 71 -2.67 0.32 26.98
N PHE A 72 -1.81 1.30 27.20
CA PHE A 72 -2.24 2.66 27.62
C PHE A 72 -3.36 3.20 26.72
N ILE A 73 -3.20 3.10 25.40
CA ILE A 73 -4.19 3.57 24.42
C ILE A 73 -5.51 2.81 24.48
N ILE A 74 -5.49 1.54 24.83
CA ILE A 74 -6.69 0.70 24.99
C ILE A 74 -7.48 1.16 26.20
N GLN A 75 -6.83 1.43 27.33
CA GLN A 75 -7.50 1.94 28.51
C GLN A 75 -8.18 3.30 28.21
N LYS A 76 -7.49 4.20 27.51
CA LYS A 76 -8.06 5.49 27.10
C LYS A 76 -9.27 5.35 26.17
N LEU A 77 -9.25 4.42 25.23
CA LEU A 77 -10.39 4.14 24.34
C LEU A 77 -11.60 3.63 25.14
N LEU A 78 -11.37 2.72 26.08
CA LEU A 78 -12.45 2.19 26.96
C LEU A 78 -13.04 3.29 27.85
N ASP A 79 -12.21 4.15 28.45
CA ASP A 79 -12.61 5.28 29.27
C ASP A 79 -13.41 6.32 28.47
N ALA A 80 -13.11 6.45 27.17
CA ALA A 80 -13.86 7.29 26.23
C ALA A 80 -15.08 6.59 25.60
N ASN A 81 -15.51 5.46 26.17
CA ASN A 81 -16.69 4.71 25.77
C ASN A 81 -16.66 4.12 24.36
N TYR A 82 -15.46 3.78 23.82
CA TYR A 82 -15.36 2.97 22.60
C TYR A 82 -15.71 1.51 22.89
N ASN A 83 -16.25 0.81 21.88
CA ASN A 83 -16.40 -0.64 21.89
C ASN A 83 -15.28 -1.27 21.08
N ILE A 84 -14.42 -2.04 21.72
CA ILE A 84 -13.42 -2.82 21.01
C ILE A 84 -14.12 -4.02 20.37
N ALA A 85 -14.25 -3.98 19.04
CA ALA A 85 -15.01 -4.96 18.28
C ALA A 85 -14.21 -6.21 17.89
N GLY A 86 -12.88 -6.17 18.02
CA GLY A 86 -12.02 -7.31 17.70
C GLY A 86 -10.55 -6.97 17.52
N LYS A 87 -9.76 -8.01 17.24
CA LYS A 87 -8.34 -7.94 16.91
C LYS A 87 -8.17 -8.02 15.39
N ALA A 88 -7.56 -7.00 14.81
CA ALA A 88 -7.29 -6.92 13.38
C ALA A 88 -6.04 -7.74 13.01
N ASN A 89 -6.15 -8.54 11.94
CA ASN A 89 -5.02 -9.23 11.35
C ASN A 89 -3.96 -8.22 10.85
N LEU A 90 -2.74 -8.67 10.74
CA LEU A 90 -1.61 -7.84 10.32
C LEU A 90 -0.62 -8.69 9.51
N SER A 91 0.27 -8.02 8.81
CA SER A 91 1.47 -8.71 8.31
C SER A 91 2.27 -9.19 9.51
N GLU A 92 2.57 -10.47 9.57
CA GLU A 92 3.20 -11.11 10.74
C GLU A 92 4.45 -10.35 11.20
N TRP A 93 4.56 -10.12 12.53
CA TRP A 93 5.63 -9.31 13.13
C TRP A 93 5.77 -7.92 12.52
N ALA A 94 4.65 -7.33 12.10
CA ALA A 94 4.59 -6.03 11.45
C ALA A 94 5.51 -5.91 10.21
N ASN A 95 5.62 -6.99 9.40
CA ASN A 95 6.53 -7.15 8.25
C ASN A 95 8.03 -7.22 8.64
N PHE A 96 8.37 -7.46 9.90
CA PHE A 96 9.76 -7.43 10.35
C PHE A 96 10.31 -8.82 10.66
N ARG A 97 9.99 -9.84 9.81
CA ARG A 97 10.50 -11.20 9.91
C ARG A 97 11.39 -11.60 8.75
N SER A 98 11.03 -11.22 7.52
CA SER A 98 11.74 -11.58 6.28
C SER A 98 11.77 -10.44 5.29
N GLU A 99 12.82 -10.36 4.48
CA GLU A 99 12.93 -9.46 3.32
C GLU A 99 11.92 -9.81 2.21
N GLU A 100 11.42 -11.05 2.20
CA GLU A 100 10.48 -11.59 1.23
C GLU A 100 9.05 -11.65 1.78
N SER A 101 8.76 -10.86 2.83
CA SER A 101 7.42 -10.82 3.44
C SER A 101 6.33 -10.48 2.44
N VAL A 102 5.16 -11.09 2.64
CA VAL A 102 3.91 -10.78 1.93
C VAL A 102 2.99 -10.03 2.89
N SER A 103 2.72 -8.76 2.60
CA SER A 103 1.85 -7.95 3.46
C SER A 103 0.44 -8.53 3.56
N GLY A 104 -0.10 -8.47 4.76
CA GLY A 104 -1.40 -9.04 5.11
C GLY A 104 -1.38 -10.51 5.47
N TRP A 105 -0.28 -11.23 5.27
CA TRP A 105 -0.16 -12.60 5.70
C TRP A 105 0.38 -12.73 7.12
N SER A 106 -0.24 -13.61 7.90
CA SER A 106 0.26 -14.02 9.21
C SER A 106 0.05 -15.52 9.42
N SER A 107 0.94 -16.17 10.18
CA SER A 107 0.83 -17.61 10.45
C SER A 107 -0.39 -17.95 11.31
N LEU A 108 -0.85 -17.02 12.15
CA LEU A 108 -2.04 -17.19 12.99
C LEU A 108 -3.34 -16.85 12.25
N GLY A 109 -3.37 -15.72 11.52
CA GLY A 109 -4.58 -15.19 10.90
C GLY A 109 -4.73 -15.51 9.40
N GLY A 110 -3.70 -16.05 8.72
CA GLY A 110 -3.71 -16.23 7.27
C GLY A 110 -3.58 -14.91 6.49
N GLN A 111 -4.04 -14.89 5.24
CA GLN A 111 -3.89 -13.74 4.34
C GLN A 111 -5.08 -12.80 4.41
N THR A 112 -4.87 -11.57 4.84
CA THR A 112 -5.78 -10.45 4.58
C THR A 112 -5.59 -9.99 3.13
N THR A 113 -6.68 -9.77 2.41
CA THR A 113 -6.66 -9.31 1.02
C THR A 113 -7.19 -7.89 0.89
N HIS A 114 -6.87 -7.23 -0.21
CA HIS A 114 -7.43 -5.91 -0.54
C HIS A 114 -8.98 -5.95 -0.51
N TYR A 115 -9.61 -4.92 0.06
CA TYR A 115 -11.04 -4.92 0.35
C TYR A 115 -11.97 -5.12 -0.87
N LEU A 116 -11.49 -4.78 -2.09
CA LEU A 116 -12.22 -4.98 -3.35
C LEU A 116 -11.79 -6.24 -4.12
N PHE A 117 -10.56 -6.72 -3.93
CA PHE A 117 -9.95 -7.73 -4.80
C PHE A 117 -9.16 -8.77 -4.00
N ASN A 118 -9.67 -10.00 -3.96
CA ASN A 118 -9.09 -11.09 -3.15
C ASN A 118 -7.69 -11.55 -3.59
N ASN A 119 -7.22 -11.16 -4.77
CA ASN A 119 -5.90 -11.49 -5.29
C ASN A 119 -4.91 -10.33 -5.25
N PHE A 120 -5.30 -9.21 -4.62
CA PHE A 120 -4.45 -8.04 -4.46
C PHE A 120 -4.05 -7.84 -3.01
N ASN A 121 -2.82 -7.32 -2.86
CA ASN A 121 -2.20 -7.04 -1.59
C ASN A 121 -2.83 -5.79 -0.95
N PRO A 122 -3.23 -5.84 0.32
CA PRO A 122 -3.78 -4.68 1.04
C PRO A 122 -2.72 -3.70 1.52
N CYS A 123 -1.44 -3.93 1.23
CA CYS A 123 -0.29 -3.39 1.93
C CYS A 123 -0.32 -3.72 3.43
N GLY A 124 0.68 -3.26 4.16
CA GLY A 124 0.84 -3.56 5.58
C GLY A 124 1.82 -2.60 6.27
N SER A 125 2.04 -2.86 7.52
CA SER A 125 1.65 -4.06 8.26
C SER A 125 0.26 -3.98 8.92
N SER A 126 -0.40 -2.82 9.02
CA SER A 126 -1.75 -2.69 9.59
C SER A 126 -2.84 -3.08 8.56
N SER A 127 -2.67 -4.24 7.93
CA SER A 127 -3.49 -4.72 6.81
C SER A 127 -4.95 -4.90 7.19
N GLY A 128 -5.21 -5.67 8.24
CA GLY A 128 -6.55 -5.93 8.73
C GLY A 128 -7.24 -4.68 9.26
N SER A 129 -6.51 -3.78 9.96
CA SER A 129 -7.03 -2.49 10.41
C SER A 129 -7.58 -1.67 9.25
N ALA A 130 -6.80 -1.54 8.15
CA ALA A 130 -7.23 -0.81 6.96
C ALA A 130 -8.41 -1.48 6.25
N VAL A 131 -8.34 -2.79 6.08
CA VAL A 131 -9.36 -3.55 5.35
C VAL A 131 -10.68 -3.60 6.11
N ALA A 132 -10.67 -3.74 7.46
CA ALA A 132 -11.88 -3.71 8.28
C ALA A 132 -12.63 -2.38 8.14
N VAL A 133 -11.91 -1.25 8.08
CA VAL A 133 -12.49 0.07 7.84
C VAL A 133 -13.00 0.20 6.40
N ALA A 134 -12.19 -0.15 5.41
CA ALA A 134 -12.55 -0.04 4.00
C ALA A 134 -13.73 -0.94 3.60
N SER A 135 -13.84 -2.13 4.23
CA SER A 135 -14.95 -3.06 4.03
C SER A 135 -16.24 -2.65 4.78
N GLY A 136 -16.16 -1.67 5.68
CA GLY A 136 -17.31 -1.19 6.45
C GLY A 136 -17.67 -2.06 7.66
N ILE A 137 -16.77 -2.92 8.13
CA ILE A 137 -16.94 -3.68 9.38
C ILE A 137 -16.98 -2.73 10.57
N VAL A 138 -16.07 -1.75 10.58
CA VAL A 138 -16.03 -0.64 11.53
C VAL A 138 -15.71 0.67 10.80
N ASP A 139 -15.91 1.81 11.48
CA ASP A 139 -15.59 3.12 10.91
C ASP A 139 -14.19 3.60 11.26
N ILE A 140 -13.57 2.98 12.27
CA ILE A 140 -12.26 3.36 12.81
C ILE A 140 -11.51 2.13 13.31
N ALA A 141 -10.18 2.16 13.18
CA ALA A 141 -9.26 1.15 13.67
C ALA A 141 -8.01 1.79 14.26
N ILE A 142 -7.25 1.05 15.07
CA ILE A 142 -5.89 1.40 15.46
C ILE A 142 -4.91 0.52 14.69
N GLY A 143 -3.94 1.17 14.05
CA GLY A 143 -2.76 0.56 13.48
C GLY A 143 -1.49 0.95 14.21
N THR A 144 -0.36 0.40 13.79
CA THR A 144 0.98 0.83 14.23
C THR A 144 1.87 1.04 13.02
N GLU A 145 2.77 1.99 13.11
CA GLU A 145 3.75 2.27 12.07
C GLU A 145 5.15 2.43 12.64
N THR A 146 6.08 1.69 12.07
CA THR A 146 7.51 1.93 12.17
C THR A 146 8.00 2.68 10.93
N ASN A 147 7.63 2.17 9.72
CA ASN A 147 7.89 2.83 8.44
C ASN A 147 6.84 2.36 7.41
N GLY A 148 5.83 3.18 7.14
CA GLY A 148 4.79 2.93 6.14
C GLY A 148 3.58 2.11 6.61
N SER A 149 3.58 1.55 7.83
CA SER A 149 2.60 0.53 8.24
C SER A 149 1.20 1.03 8.63
N ILE A 150 0.95 2.34 8.66
CA ILE A 150 -0.37 2.99 8.70
C ILE A 150 -0.64 3.61 7.33
N SER A 151 0.32 4.39 6.83
CA SER A 151 0.16 5.21 5.64
C SER A 151 -0.05 4.38 4.38
N CYS A 152 0.72 3.31 4.18
CA CYS A 152 0.59 2.47 2.99
C CYS A 152 -0.76 1.72 2.93
N PRO A 153 -1.17 0.93 3.94
CA PRO A 153 -2.45 0.25 3.89
C PRO A 153 -3.64 1.22 3.85
N SER A 154 -3.55 2.41 4.47
CA SER A 154 -4.58 3.44 4.35
C SER A 154 -4.69 3.97 2.92
N SER A 155 -3.58 4.31 2.27
CA SER A 155 -3.54 4.77 0.88
C SER A 155 -4.16 3.75 -0.07
N ILE A 156 -3.75 2.49 0.05
CA ILE A 156 -4.15 1.42 -0.87
C ILE A 156 -5.62 1.03 -0.69
N ASN A 157 -6.12 1.01 0.54
CA ASN A 157 -7.51 0.65 0.80
C ASN A 157 -8.46 1.86 0.83
N GLY A 158 -7.99 3.07 0.53
CA GLY A 158 -8.84 4.24 0.35
C GLY A 158 -9.46 4.76 1.64
N ILE A 159 -8.70 4.79 2.71
CA ILE A 159 -9.09 5.35 4.01
C ILE A 159 -8.11 6.40 4.49
N VAL A 160 -8.49 7.18 5.50
CA VAL A 160 -7.61 8.13 6.16
C VAL A 160 -6.75 7.41 7.19
N GLY A 161 -5.44 7.67 7.19
CA GLY A 161 -4.52 7.13 8.21
C GLY A 161 -3.62 8.22 8.78
N MET A 162 -3.49 8.25 10.10
CA MET A 162 -2.62 9.21 10.79
C MET A 162 -1.52 8.49 11.55
N LYS A 163 -0.28 8.73 11.13
CA LYS A 163 0.92 8.45 11.92
C LYS A 163 1.29 9.71 12.69
N PRO A 164 1.07 9.78 13.99
CA PRO A 164 1.41 10.98 14.76
C PRO A 164 2.93 11.14 14.94
N THR A 165 3.34 12.25 15.50
CA THR A 165 4.69 12.46 16.03
C THR A 165 5.05 11.33 16.99
N VAL A 166 6.25 10.76 16.85
CA VAL A 166 6.72 9.72 17.79
C VAL A 166 6.78 10.30 19.21
N GLY A 167 6.03 9.70 20.12
CA GLY A 167 5.87 10.13 21.50
C GLY A 167 4.57 10.89 21.78
N LEU A 168 3.75 11.27 20.78
CA LEU A 168 2.41 11.81 21.03
C LEU A 168 1.45 10.75 21.57
N VAL A 169 1.62 9.51 21.11
CA VAL A 169 0.84 8.34 21.50
C VAL A 169 1.77 7.34 22.16
N SER A 170 1.38 6.86 23.34
CA SER A 170 2.15 5.86 24.09
C SER A 170 2.24 4.52 23.35
N ARG A 171 3.36 3.83 23.55
CA ARG A 171 3.65 2.48 23.04
C ARG A 171 3.65 1.42 24.13
N SER A 172 3.30 1.78 25.37
CA SER A 172 3.16 0.80 26.47
C SER A 172 2.11 -0.24 26.15
N GLY A 173 2.46 -1.52 26.25
CA GLY A 173 1.60 -2.63 25.88
C GLY A 173 1.50 -2.86 24.36
N ILE A 174 2.52 -2.44 23.58
CA ILE A 174 2.60 -2.70 22.13
C ILE A 174 3.86 -3.51 21.84
N ILE A 175 3.73 -4.63 21.13
CA ILE A 175 4.88 -5.40 20.65
C ILE A 175 5.69 -4.53 19.69
N PRO A 176 6.97 -4.23 20.00
CA PRO A 176 7.74 -3.23 19.29
C PRO A 176 8.50 -3.78 18.08
N ILE A 177 8.86 -2.88 17.16
CA ILE A 177 10.01 -3.02 16.26
C ILE A 177 11.12 -2.07 16.73
N SER A 178 10.80 -0.79 16.89
CA SER A 178 11.80 0.25 17.14
C SER A 178 11.32 1.27 18.17
N LYS A 179 12.11 1.47 19.21
CA LYS A 179 11.84 2.55 20.18
C LYS A 179 12.02 3.96 19.57
N THR A 180 12.74 4.06 18.44
CA THR A 180 13.03 5.33 17.77
C THR A 180 11.94 5.74 16.81
N GLN A 181 11.28 4.78 16.12
CA GLN A 181 10.36 5.06 15.03
C GLN A 181 8.91 4.64 15.29
N ASP A 182 8.66 3.68 16.20
CA ASP A 182 7.32 3.15 16.41
C ASP A 182 6.35 4.20 16.96
N THR A 183 5.13 4.15 16.42
CA THR A 183 3.95 4.83 16.97
C THR A 183 2.69 4.06 16.64
N ALA A 184 1.65 4.19 17.48
CA ALA A 184 0.29 3.80 17.11
C ALA A 184 -0.46 5.00 16.54
N GLY A 185 -1.48 4.73 15.73
CA GLY A 185 -2.30 5.80 15.19
C GLY A 185 -3.63 5.33 14.62
N PRO A 186 -4.62 6.24 14.52
CA PRO A 186 -5.95 5.92 14.02
C PRO A 186 -5.98 5.80 12.49
N MET A 187 -6.81 4.88 12.03
CA MET A 187 -7.11 4.61 10.62
C MET A 187 -8.63 4.58 10.47
N GLY A 188 -9.20 5.52 9.70
CA GLY A 188 -10.65 5.69 9.69
C GLY A 188 -11.23 6.16 8.37
N LYS A 189 -12.57 6.17 8.30
CA LYS A 189 -13.33 6.58 7.11
C LYS A 189 -13.26 8.07 6.83
N SER A 190 -12.96 8.90 7.83
CA SER A 190 -12.91 10.35 7.66
C SER A 190 -11.85 11.01 8.54
N VAL A 191 -11.36 12.16 8.08
CA VAL A 191 -10.39 12.98 8.81
C VAL A 191 -10.92 13.36 10.19
N LYS A 192 -12.20 13.76 10.30
CA LYS A 192 -12.82 14.14 11.57
C LYS A 192 -12.85 12.99 12.58
N LEU A 193 -13.12 11.76 12.14
CA LEU A 193 -13.14 10.60 13.02
C LEU A 193 -11.72 10.20 13.47
N VAL A 194 -10.75 10.28 12.55
CA VAL A 194 -9.32 10.08 12.86
C VAL A 194 -8.83 11.11 13.87
N ALA A 195 -9.18 12.39 13.69
CA ALA A 195 -8.84 13.46 14.64
C ALA A 195 -9.39 13.19 16.05
N LYS A 196 -10.69 12.88 16.17
CA LYS A 196 -11.32 12.56 17.46
C LYS A 196 -10.69 11.35 18.14
N THR A 197 -10.34 10.33 17.38
CA THR A 197 -9.71 9.13 17.95
C THR A 197 -8.28 9.44 18.39
N LEU A 198 -7.54 10.28 17.62
CA LEU A 198 -6.21 10.72 18.02
C LEU A 198 -6.24 11.52 19.34
N GLU A 199 -7.24 12.41 19.54
CA GLU A 199 -7.46 13.13 20.81
C GLU A 199 -7.55 12.15 22.00
N VAL A 200 -8.30 11.07 21.81
CA VAL A 200 -8.51 10.08 22.87
C VAL A 200 -7.22 9.35 23.21
N ILE A 201 -6.47 8.88 22.21
CA ILE A 201 -5.30 8.01 22.46
C ILE A 201 -4.01 8.77 22.77
N SER A 202 -3.97 10.09 22.56
CA SER A 202 -2.81 10.94 22.81
C SER A 202 -2.63 11.25 24.30
N GLY A 203 -1.38 11.49 24.70
CA GLY A 203 -1.08 12.00 26.04
C GLY A 203 0.14 11.39 26.69
N TYR A 204 0.45 11.95 27.87
CA TYR A 204 1.57 11.51 28.70
C TYR A 204 1.32 10.16 29.34
N ASP A 205 2.30 9.30 29.24
CA ASP A 205 2.35 7.99 29.89
C ASP A 205 3.69 7.81 30.62
N PRO A 206 3.71 7.62 31.94
CA PRO A 206 4.95 7.44 32.71
C PRO A 206 5.74 6.19 32.29
N ASP A 207 5.08 5.19 31.72
CA ASP A 207 5.69 3.93 31.30
C ASP A 207 6.30 3.98 29.88
N ASP A 208 5.99 5.02 29.09
CA ASP A 208 6.66 5.32 27.83
C ASP A 208 7.43 6.65 27.88
N PRO A 209 8.75 6.64 28.12
CA PRO A 209 9.56 7.86 28.21
C PRO A 209 9.54 8.74 26.97
N SER A 210 9.10 8.24 25.80
CA SER A 210 8.98 9.07 24.59
C SER A 210 7.91 10.13 24.73
N THR A 211 6.88 9.88 25.55
CA THR A 211 5.78 10.82 25.80
C THR A 211 6.21 12.03 26.62
N ASN A 212 7.35 11.97 27.32
CA ASN A 212 7.95 13.12 28.01
C ASN A 212 8.37 14.24 27.06
N ARG A 213 8.40 13.96 25.75
CA ARG A 213 8.74 14.95 24.72
C ARG A 213 7.57 15.82 24.31
N ILE A 214 6.34 15.47 24.74
CA ILE A 214 5.15 16.30 24.48
C ILE A 214 5.39 17.68 25.09
N PRO A 215 5.24 18.77 24.30
CA PRO A 215 5.47 20.12 24.82
C PRO A 215 4.55 20.46 25.99
N ASP A 216 5.05 21.24 26.95
CA ASP A 216 4.23 21.79 28.02
C ASP A 216 3.05 22.56 27.43
N ASN A 217 1.84 22.35 27.98
CA ASN A 217 0.59 22.96 27.49
C ASN A 217 0.22 22.60 26.04
N PHE A 218 0.66 21.46 25.52
CA PHE A 218 0.25 20.97 24.20
C PHE A 218 -1.27 20.84 24.12
N ASN A 219 -1.84 21.37 23.03
CA ASN A 219 -3.29 21.31 22.80
C ASN A 219 -3.65 20.00 22.07
N PHE A 220 -4.34 19.10 22.76
CA PHE A 220 -4.82 17.83 22.21
C PHE A 220 -6.16 17.93 21.47
N ASP A 221 -6.71 19.14 21.27
CA ASP A 221 -7.91 19.35 20.46
C ASP A 221 -7.55 19.36 18.97
N PHE A 222 -7.73 18.23 18.29
CA PHE A 222 -7.45 18.07 16.87
C PHE A 222 -8.70 18.18 15.99
N SER A 223 -9.92 18.05 16.56
CA SER A 223 -11.17 17.92 15.81
C SER A 223 -12.06 19.15 15.81
N SER A 224 -11.77 20.16 16.65
CA SER A 224 -12.53 21.42 16.66
C SER A 224 -12.16 22.29 15.45
N ASP A 225 -13.11 23.14 15.05
CA ASP A 225 -12.93 24.17 14.02
C ASP A 225 -12.50 23.69 12.62
N LEU A 226 -12.61 22.40 12.32
CA LEU A 226 -12.23 21.84 11.01
C LEU A 226 -12.98 22.50 9.85
N ASP A 227 -14.24 22.88 10.06
CA ASP A 227 -15.07 23.54 9.03
C ASP A 227 -14.54 24.95 8.64
N ASN A 228 -13.63 25.52 9.43
CA ASN A 228 -12.95 26.78 9.16
C ASN A 228 -11.57 26.58 8.48
N ALA A 229 -11.17 25.35 8.25
CA ALA A 229 -9.89 25.04 7.62
C ALA A 229 -9.83 25.56 6.18
N SER A 230 -8.64 26.03 5.76
CA SER A 230 -8.43 26.60 4.43
C SER A 230 -7.00 26.35 3.96
N LEU A 231 -6.83 26.22 2.62
CA LEU A 231 -5.50 26.19 1.98
C LEU A 231 -5.00 27.59 1.61
N GLU A 232 -5.82 28.64 1.77
CA GLU A 232 -5.45 30.03 1.43
C GLU A 232 -4.17 30.45 2.15
N GLY A 233 -3.17 30.88 1.37
CA GLY A 233 -1.86 31.29 1.86
C GLY A 233 -0.96 30.17 2.39
N LYS A 234 -1.40 28.91 2.41
CA LYS A 234 -0.59 27.77 2.87
C LYS A 234 0.45 27.40 1.85
N ARG A 235 1.61 26.96 2.34
CA ARG A 235 2.79 26.65 1.52
C ARG A 235 3.12 25.17 1.59
N PHE A 236 3.14 24.51 0.44
CA PHE A 236 3.39 23.07 0.34
C PHE A 236 4.68 22.79 -0.40
N GLY A 237 5.50 21.91 0.15
CA GLY A 237 6.72 21.43 -0.50
C GLY A 237 6.45 20.13 -1.26
N LEU A 238 6.44 20.15 -2.59
CA LEU A 238 6.34 18.96 -3.41
C LEU A 238 7.74 18.46 -3.76
N LEU A 239 8.08 17.30 -3.22
CA LEU A 239 9.33 16.59 -3.53
C LEU A 239 9.14 15.81 -4.83
N ASP A 240 9.72 16.28 -5.91
CA ASP A 240 9.62 15.67 -7.23
C ASP A 240 10.95 15.01 -7.60
N SER A 241 10.87 13.86 -8.25
CA SER A 241 12.03 13.16 -8.77
C SER A 241 12.12 13.37 -10.28
N ASN A 242 13.29 13.72 -10.78
CA ASN A 242 13.54 13.83 -12.22
C ASN A 242 13.24 12.53 -12.99
N ASN A 243 13.19 11.40 -12.28
CA ASN A 243 12.90 10.07 -12.82
C ASN A 243 11.43 9.64 -12.66
N SER A 244 10.55 10.53 -12.23
CA SER A 244 9.12 10.22 -12.09
C SER A 244 8.50 9.82 -13.43
N SER A 245 7.66 8.79 -13.42
CA SER A 245 6.91 8.38 -14.62
C SER A 245 5.94 9.48 -15.05
N ASP A 246 5.51 9.46 -16.32
CA ASP A 246 4.54 10.44 -16.81
C ASP A 246 3.21 10.39 -16.06
N GLU A 247 2.81 9.21 -15.58
CA GLU A 247 1.62 9.07 -14.73
C GLU A 247 1.78 9.79 -13.39
N VAL A 248 2.92 9.62 -12.71
CA VAL A 248 3.22 10.33 -11.46
C VAL A 248 3.25 11.85 -11.69
N LYS A 249 3.88 12.31 -12.77
CA LYS A 249 3.88 13.75 -13.14
C LYS A 249 2.47 14.29 -13.37
N ARG A 250 1.61 13.50 -14.03
CA ARG A 250 0.20 13.87 -14.25
C ARG A 250 -0.55 14.02 -12.92
N LEU A 251 -0.41 13.07 -12.01
CA LEU A 251 -1.04 13.14 -10.67
C LEU A 251 -0.50 14.33 -9.87
N HIS A 252 0.81 14.59 -9.90
CA HIS A 252 1.39 15.79 -9.26
C HIS A 252 0.83 17.09 -9.85
N ASN A 253 0.65 17.18 -11.18
CA ASN A 253 0.07 18.39 -11.79
C ASN A 253 -1.38 18.63 -11.34
N VAL A 254 -2.18 17.56 -11.22
CA VAL A 254 -3.55 17.67 -10.70
C VAL A 254 -3.55 18.09 -9.22
N LEU A 255 -2.65 17.50 -8.42
CA LEU A 255 -2.49 17.86 -7.00
C LEU A 255 -2.12 19.34 -6.82
N ILE A 256 -1.17 19.83 -7.63
CA ILE A 256 -0.78 21.25 -7.61
C ILE A 256 -1.95 22.14 -7.98
N ALA A 257 -2.63 21.83 -9.11
CA ALA A 257 -3.79 22.61 -9.54
C ALA A 257 -4.91 22.65 -8.47
N PHE A 258 -5.11 21.54 -7.76
CA PHE A 258 -6.04 21.48 -6.63
C PHE A 258 -5.66 22.46 -5.52
N ILE A 259 -4.40 22.44 -5.09
CA ILE A 259 -3.88 23.32 -4.02
C ILE A 259 -3.94 24.80 -4.46
N GLU A 260 -3.42 25.10 -5.65
CA GLU A 260 -3.31 26.48 -6.15
C GLU A 260 -4.68 27.11 -6.42
N SER A 261 -5.66 26.31 -6.89
CA SER A 261 -7.03 26.82 -7.10
C SER A 261 -7.74 27.20 -5.80
N ARG A 262 -7.19 26.83 -4.64
CA ARG A 262 -7.69 27.12 -3.29
C ARG A 262 -6.80 28.10 -2.53
N GLY A 263 -5.98 28.86 -3.27
CA GLY A 263 -5.11 29.91 -2.72
C GLY A 263 -3.83 29.40 -2.04
N GLY A 264 -3.55 28.10 -2.10
CA GLY A 264 -2.29 27.53 -1.62
C GLY A 264 -1.14 27.77 -2.61
N LEU A 265 0.10 27.65 -2.15
CA LEU A 265 1.31 27.77 -2.95
C LEU A 265 2.08 26.45 -2.92
N VAL A 266 2.41 25.88 -4.08
CA VAL A 266 3.25 24.69 -4.18
C VAL A 266 4.65 25.06 -4.65
N ILE A 267 5.65 24.71 -3.83
CA ILE A 267 7.07 24.85 -4.17
C ILE A 267 7.56 23.46 -4.60
N ARG A 268 7.96 23.33 -5.85
CA ARG A 268 8.59 22.12 -6.38
C ARG A 268 10.10 22.21 -6.20
N PHE A 269 10.69 21.18 -5.67
CA PHE A 269 12.13 21.03 -5.63
C PHE A 269 12.53 19.56 -5.68
N ASN A 270 13.77 19.33 -6.10
CA ASN A 270 14.35 17.99 -6.05
C ASN A 270 14.48 17.55 -4.58
N ASP A 271 14.20 16.29 -4.32
CA ASP A 271 14.39 15.75 -2.98
C ASP A 271 15.88 15.77 -2.63
N LEU A 272 16.24 16.68 -1.74
CA LEU A 272 17.63 16.84 -1.25
C LEU A 272 17.86 16.08 0.07
N ARG A 273 16.80 15.43 0.61
CA ARG A 273 16.93 14.69 1.85
C ARG A 273 17.77 13.44 1.64
N ARG A 274 18.57 13.14 2.65
CA ARG A 274 19.30 11.89 2.70
C ARG A 274 18.40 10.79 3.26
N TYR A 275 18.35 9.66 2.58
CA TYR A 275 17.70 8.46 3.08
C TYR A 275 18.78 7.49 3.58
N PRO A 276 18.92 7.31 4.90
CA PRO A 276 19.96 6.48 5.48
C PRO A 276 19.53 5.01 5.57
N GLY A 277 19.14 4.40 4.44
CA GLY A 277 18.50 3.09 4.41
C GLY A 277 19.28 1.99 5.14
N ASP A 278 20.60 1.91 4.96
CA ASP A 278 21.45 0.91 5.65
C ASP A 278 21.55 1.18 7.15
N ASP A 279 21.66 2.44 7.56
CA ASP A 279 21.74 2.82 8.97
C ASP A 279 20.38 2.67 9.66
N GLU A 280 19.28 3.04 8.99
CA GLU A 280 17.93 2.80 9.47
C GLU A 280 17.69 1.31 9.68
N TYR A 281 17.94 0.51 8.65
CA TYR A 281 17.66 -0.92 8.70
C TYR A 281 18.52 -1.65 9.76
N PHE A 282 19.75 -1.23 9.95
CA PHE A 282 20.58 -1.69 11.06
C PHE A 282 19.97 -1.32 12.41
N LEU A 283 19.56 -0.05 12.58
CA LEU A 283 18.96 0.45 13.82
C LEU A 283 17.67 -0.33 14.16
N LEU A 284 16.80 -0.58 13.18
CA LEU A 284 15.58 -1.34 13.39
C LEU A 284 15.87 -2.77 13.87
N LYS A 285 16.84 -3.47 13.26
CA LYS A 285 17.24 -4.83 13.67
C LYS A 285 17.80 -4.85 15.10
N TYR A 286 18.64 -3.88 15.43
CA TYR A 286 19.19 -3.74 16.78
C TYR A 286 18.10 -3.49 17.82
N GLU A 287 17.20 -2.54 17.55
CA GLU A 287 16.13 -2.15 18.48
C GLU A 287 15.05 -3.24 18.61
N PHE A 288 14.77 -3.97 17.53
CA PHE A 288 13.79 -5.06 17.53
C PHE A 288 14.10 -6.13 18.56
N LYS A 289 15.31 -6.69 18.51
CA LYS A 289 15.72 -7.73 19.47
C LYS A 289 15.58 -7.26 20.91
N HIS A 290 16.13 -6.07 21.21
CA HIS A 290 16.12 -5.55 22.58
C HIS A 290 14.72 -5.13 23.05
N GLY A 291 13.91 -4.56 22.17
CA GLY A 291 12.55 -4.15 22.47
C GLY A 291 11.63 -5.34 22.69
N LEU A 292 11.71 -6.33 21.79
CA LEU A 292 10.90 -7.54 21.86
C LEU A 292 11.18 -8.33 23.15
N GLU A 293 12.44 -8.57 23.50
CA GLU A 293 12.79 -9.33 24.71
C GLU A 293 12.39 -8.58 25.99
N ARG A 294 12.40 -7.24 25.98
CA ARG A 294 11.85 -6.44 27.09
C ARG A 294 10.34 -6.64 27.24
N TYR A 295 9.59 -6.55 26.13
CA TYR A 295 8.15 -6.81 26.12
C TYR A 295 7.86 -8.23 26.62
N LEU A 296 8.57 -9.25 26.11
CA LEU A 296 8.36 -10.66 26.47
C LEU A 296 8.72 -10.97 27.93
N ALA A 297 9.63 -10.21 28.54
CA ALA A 297 10.01 -10.41 29.95
C ALA A 297 8.78 -10.28 30.88
N ASP A 298 7.92 -9.29 30.61
CA ASP A 298 6.73 -8.97 31.41
C ASP A 298 5.46 -9.65 30.88
N ALA A 299 5.48 -10.16 29.65
CA ALA A 299 4.35 -10.82 29.00
C ALA A 299 4.10 -12.24 29.56
N ASN A 300 2.86 -12.73 29.47
CA ASN A 300 2.47 -14.11 29.84
C ASN A 300 2.89 -15.17 28.81
N SER A 301 3.68 -14.79 27.81
CA SER A 301 4.19 -15.70 26.78
C SER A 301 5.14 -16.76 27.38
N GLN A 302 5.13 -17.95 26.81
CA GLN A 302 6.17 -18.96 27.05
C GLN A 302 7.49 -18.59 26.37
N MET A 303 7.43 -17.81 25.29
CA MET A 303 8.63 -17.27 24.62
C MET A 303 9.12 -16.03 25.35
N LYS A 304 10.40 -16.00 25.72
CA LYS A 304 11.03 -14.88 26.43
C LYS A 304 12.12 -14.20 25.63
N THR A 305 12.60 -14.85 24.59
CA THR A 305 13.71 -14.37 23.77
C THR A 305 13.41 -14.52 22.26
N LEU A 306 14.04 -13.69 21.46
CA LEU A 306 13.99 -13.81 19.99
C LEU A 306 14.53 -15.18 19.53
N ARG A 307 15.54 -15.73 20.21
CA ARG A 307 16.09 -17.05 19.90
C ARG A 307 15.03 -18.15 20.06
N GLU A 308 14.27 -18.15 21.14
CA GLU A 308 13.21 -19.15 21.34
C GLU A 308 12.13 -19.07 20.27
N ILE A 309 11.78 -17.86 19.79
CA ILE A 309 10.85 -17.65 18.69
C ILE A 309 11.43 -18.22 17.38
N ILE A 310 12.71 -17.97 17.10
CA ILE A 310 13.42 -18.53 15.93
C ILE A 310 13.36 -20.06 15.97
N GLU A 311 13.70 -20.67 17.09
CA GLU A 311 13.69 -22.13 17.28
C GLU A 311 12.28 -22.70 17.14
N PHE A 312 11.27 -22.05 17.71
CA PHE A 312 9.88 -22.43 17.55
C PHE A 312 9.45 -22.43 16.07
N ASN A 313 9.81 -21.38 15.33
CA ASN A 313 9.49 -21.25 13.91
C ASN A 313 10.16 -22.35 13.08
N GLU A 314 11.43 -22.68 13.35
CA GLU A 314 12.13 -23.78 12.66
C GLU A 314 11.45 -25.14 12.90
N VAL A 315 11.08 -25.44 14.13
CA VAL A 315 10.37 -26.70 14.48
C VAL A 315 9.00 -26.78 13.80
N ASN A 316 8.33 -25.65 13.63
CA ASN A 316 6.98 -25.56 13.08
C ASN A 316 6.94 -24.98 11.65
N LYS A 317 8.03 -25.03 10.90
CA LYS A 317 8.23 -24.29 9.64
C LYS A 317 7.13 -24.46 8.59
N GLU A 318 6.49 -25.61 8.54
CA GLU A 318 5.37 -25.88 7.62
C GLU A 318 4.17 -24.94 7.87
N LYS A 319 3.99 -24.46 9.11
CA LYS A 319 2.92 -23.54 9.50
C LYS A 319 3.39 -22.10 9.61
N THR A 320 4.61 -21.90 10.11
CA THR A 320 5.15 -20.56 10.39
C THR A 320 5.85 -19.95 9.18
N MET A 321 6.44 -20.75 8.30
CA MET A 321 7.25 -20.31 7.16
C MET A 321 6.85 -20.98 5.81
N PRO A 322 5.54 -21.10 5.49
CA PRO A 322 5.13 -21.76 4.24
C PRO A 322 5.51 -20.97 2.98
N PHE A 323 5.76 -19.66 3.08
CA PHE A 323 5.99 -18.78 1.93
C PHE A 323 7.32 -18.03 1.99
N PHE A 324 7.79 -17.65 3.18
CA PHE A 324 9.03 -16.89 3.37
C PHE A 324 9.69 -17.24 4.71
N ASP A 325 10.97 -16.99 4.81
CA ASP A 325 11.84 -17.33 5.93
C ASP A 325 11.73 -16.34 7.11
N GLN A 326 12.75 -16.32 7.98
CA GLN A 326 12.92 -15.40 9.10
C GLN A 326 14.33 -14.75 9.12
N GLY A 327 14.82 -14.37 7.94
CA GLY A 327 16.18 -13.83 7.77
C GLY A 327 16.44 -12.56 8.58
N ILE A 328 15.41 -11.71 8.77
CA ILE A 328 15.53 -10.51 9.62
C ILE A 328 15.76 -10.89 11.10
N PHE A 329 15.13 -11.95 11.59
CA PHE A 329 15.33 -12.40 12.97
C PHE A 329 16.75 -12.86 13.23
N TYR A 330 17.34 -13.66 12.33
CA TYR A 330 18.72 -14.07 12.43
C TYR A 330 19.66 -12.86 12.45
N SER A 331 19.48 -11.94 11.49
CA SER A 331 20.33 -10.74 11.45
C SER A 331 20.10 -9.80 12.64
N SER A 332 18.90 -9.72 13.20
CA SER A 332 18.64 -8.94 14.42
C SER A 332 19.35 -9.53 15.64
N LEU A 333 19.42 -10.85 15.73
CA LEU A 333 20.14 -11.53 16.80
C LEU A 333 21.66 -11.34 16.69
N GLU A 334 22.22 -11.45 15.47
CA GLU A 334 23.65 -11.25 15.19
C GLU A 334 24.12 -9.83 15.49
N LEU A 335 23.31 -8.82 15.13
CA LEU A 335 23.67 -7.40 15.24
C LEU A 335 23.42 -6.80 16.62
N SER A 336 22.83 -7.55 17.55
CA SER A 336 22.36 -7.03 18.84
C SER A 336 23.49 -6.53 19.79
N GLU A 337 24.72 -6.92 19.57
CA GLU A 337 25.88 -6.50 20.37
C GLU A 337 26.69 -5.35 19.75
N GLU A 338 26.29 -4.83 18.58
CA GLU A 338 27.01 -3.76 17.89
C GLU A 338 26.64 -2.36 18.40
N HIS A 339 26.88 -2.09 19.70
CA HIS A 339 26.45 -0.86 20.37
C HIS A 339 27.04 0.43 19.78
N GLU A 340 28.30 0.42 19.33
CA GLU A 340 28.93 1.61 18.73
C GLU A 340 28.34 1.94 17.35
N ARG A 341 28.04 0.93 16.55
CA ARG A 341 27.34 1.11 15.28
C ARG A 341 25.92 1.65 15.49
N TYR A 342 25.24 1.19 16.54
CA TYR A 342 23.92 1.68 16.91
C TYR A 342 23.95 3.20 17.24
N LYS A 343 24.92 3.66 18.04
CA LYS A 343 25.08 5.10 18.33
C LYS A 343 25.30 5.92 17.07
N LYS A 344 26.11 5.41 16.14
CA LYS A 344 26.36 6.06 14.86
C LYS A 344 25.09 6.11 13.99
N ALA A 345 24.36 5.01 13.91
CA ALA A 345 23.08 4.96 13.17
C ALA A 345 22.07 5.96 13.72
N LEU A 346 21.90 6.04 15.06
CA LEU A 346 21.07 7.06 15.70
C LEU A 346 21.46 8.48 15.29
N GLN A 347 22.77 8.80 15.27
CA GLN A 347 23.23 10.12 14.84
C GLN A 347 22.83 10.42 13.40
N VAL A 348 22.98 9.45 12.49
CA VAL A 348 22.61 9.61 11.07
C VAL A 348 21.11 9.85 10.91
N LEU A 349 20.26 9.16 11.68
CA LEU A 349 18.81 9.40 11.65
C LEU A 349 18.46 10.79 12.19
N MET A 350 19.12 11.25 13.24
CA MET A 350 18.95 12.62 13.77
C MET A 350 19.36 13.68 12.75
N GLU A 351 20.44 13.47 12.01
CA GLU A 351 20.87 14.37 10.93
C GLU A 351 19.82 14.42 9.80
N THR A 352 19.24 13.28 9.43
CA THR A 352 18.14 13.18 8.43
C THR A 352 16.91 13.95 8.88
N LYS A 353 16.54 13.83 10.17
CA LYS A 353 15.44 14.61 10.76
C LYS A 353 15.72 16.11 10.68
N ASN A 354 16.90 16.55 11.10
CA ASN A 354 17.29 17.95 11.08
C ASN A 354 17.29 18.53 9.65
N GLN A 355 17.72 17.78 8.65
CA GLN A 355 17.64 18.19 7.26
C GLN A 355 16.18 18.43 6.83
N SER A 356 15.26 17.53 7.19
CA SER A 356 13.84 17.66 6.86
C SER A 356 13.21 18.89 7.52
N LEU A 357 13.51 19.13 8.79
CA LEU A 357 13.06 20.31 9.54
C LEU A 357 13.66 21.61 8.96
N ASN A 358 14.93 21.61 8.56
CA ASN A 358 15.57 22.75 7.92
C ASN A 358 14.89 23.12 6.60
N ILE A 359 14.49 22.15 5.78
CA ILE A 359 13.75 22.41 4.53
C ILE A 359 12.38 23.04 4.84
N LEU A 360 11.63 22.49 5.80
CA LEU A 360 10.35 23.06 6.23
C LEU A 360 10.51 24.54 6.64
N ASN A 361 11.52 24.86 7.42
CA ASN A 361 11.79 26.20 7.93
C ASN A 361 12.31 27.15 6.83
N GLU A 362 13.29 26.74 6.04
CA GLU A 362 13.91 27.55 4.97
C GLU A 362 12.87 28.00 3.94
N TYR A 363 12.03 27.07 3.48
CA TYR A 363 10.99 27.36 2.51
C TYR A 363 9.67 27.84 3.15
N LYS A 364 9.61 27.92 4.49
CA LYS A 364 8.41 28.29 5.29
C LYS A 364 7.21 27.44 4.89
N LEU A 365 7.38 26.13 4.83
CA LEU A 365 6.35 25.20 4.43
C LEU A 365 5.41 24.91 5.61
N ASP A 366 4.12 24.84 5.33
CA ASP A 366 3.14 24.31 6.27
C ASP A 366 3.16 22.78 6.30
N ALA A 367 3.45 22.17 5.15
CA ALA A 367 3.63 20.73 5.03
C ALA A 367 4.44 20.35 3.76
N PHE A 368 5.10 19.21 3.78
CA PHE A 368 5.40 18.48 2.56
C PHE A 368 4.13 17.82 2.03
N VAL A 369 4.00 17.74 0.71
CA VAL A 369 2.90 17.08 0.02
C VAL A 369 3.41 16.13 -1.05
N GLY A 370 2.75 14.99 -1.23
CA GLY A 370 3.11 14.03 -2.26
C GLY A 370 2.15 12.84 -2.32
N LEU A 371 2.40 11.92 -3.25
CA LEU A 371 1.61 10.68 -3.34
C LEU A 371 2.07 9.69 -2.28
N THR A 372 1.15 9.13 -1.51
CA THR A 372 1.49 8.25 -0.38
C THR A 372 2.07 6.92 -0.85
N ARG A 373 1.28 6.15 -1.54
CA ARG A 373 1.61 4.82 -2.07
C ARG A 373 0.49 4.37 -3.00
N GLY A 374 0.81 3.46 -3.89
CA GLY A 374 -0.19 2.80 -4.72
C GLY A 374 0.27 2.68 -6.16
N PRO A 375 -0.52 2.09 -7.01
CA PRO A 375 -1.70 1.28 -6.72
C PRO A 375 -1.36 -0.05 -6.04
N ALA A 376 -2.38 -0.80 -5.57
CA ALA A 376 -2.19 -2.14 -5.03
C ALA A 376 -1.55 -3.08 -6.06
N TRP A 377 -0.71 -4.00 -5.61
CA TRP A 377 -0.08 -5.05 -6.40
C TRP A 377 -0.71 -6.41 -6.10
N LYS A 378 -0.46 -7.40 -6.95
CA LYS A 378 -0.92 -8.76 -6.71
C LYS A 378 -0.19 -9.41 -5.55
N ILE A 379 -0.88 -10.28 -4.82
CA ILE A 379 -0.25 -11.14 -3.84
C ILE A 379 0.68 -12.11 -4.58
N ASP A 380 1.95 -12.15 -4.19
CA ASP A 380 2.96 -13.08 -4.72
C ASP A 380 3.68 -13.77 -3.55
N TYR A 381 3.33 -15.04 -3.33
CA TYR A 381 3.93 -15.85 -2.27
C TYR A 381 5.35 -16.34 -2.60
N ASN A 382 5.81 -16.22 -3.85
CA ASN A 382 7.14 -16.69 -4.26
C ASN A 382 8.19 -15.60 -4.28
N GLY A 383 7.79 -14.34 -4.54
CA GLY A 383 8.70 -13.20 -4.66
C GLY A 383 8.53 -12.15 -3.56
N GLY A 384 7.47 -12.27 -2.78
CA GLY A 384 7.12 -11.28 -1.76
C GLY A 384 6.71 -9.93 -2.33
N ASP A 385 6.43 -8.99 -1.44
CA ASP A 385 5.98 -7.64 -1.82
C ASP A 385 7.02 -6.87 -2.64
N ARG A 386 8.30 -7.10 -2.38
CA ARG A 386 9.39 -6.39 -3.07
C ARG A 386 9.39 -6.68 -4.57
N VAL A 387 9.17 -7.94 -4.95
CA VAL A 387 9.10 -8.36 -6.37
C VAL A 387 7.75 -7.96 -6.98
N ALA A 388 6.65 -8.24 -6.27
CA ALA A 388 5.31 -7.97 -6.77
C ALA A 388 5.05 -6.47 -7.00
N ALA A 389 5.59 -5.59 -6.15
CA ALA A 389 5.44 -4.14 -6.29
C ALA A 389 6.22 -3.55 -7.48
N GLU A 390 7.18 -4.26 -8.08
CA GLU A 390 7.87 -3.82 -9.30
C GLU A 390 6.93 -3.79 -10.53
N GLU A 391 5.81 -4.51 -10.46
CA GLU A 391 4.82 -4.57 -11.54
C GLU A 391 3.92 -3.32 -11.60
N VAL A 392 3.94 -2.47 -10.59
CA VAL A 392 3.10 -1.25 -10.50
C VAL A 392 3.95 0.01 -10.46
N PRO A 393 3.38 1.20 -10.78
CA PRO A 393 4.09 2.46 -10.65
C PRO A 393 4.65 2.65 -9.23
N SER A 394 5.97 2.85 -9.13
CA SER A 394 6.63 3.06 -7.85
C SER A 394 6.64 4.54 -7.49
N PHE A 395 6.02 4.89 -6.37
CA PHE A 395 6.10 6.20 -5.72
C PHE A 395 5.80 6.05 -4.24
N GLY A 396 6.24 6.99 -3.44
CA GLY A 396 5.99 7.02 -2.01
C GLY A 396 6.59 8.26 -1.37
N SER A 397 5.89 8.82 -0.40
CA SER A 397 6.29 10.08 0.26
C SER A 397 6.55 9.93 1.76
N GLY A 398 6.17 8.81 2.39
CA GLY A 398 6.13 8.68 3.86
C GLY A 398 7.44 8.23 4.53
N GLY A 399 8.37 7.60 3.81
CA GLY A 399 9.53 6.96 4.44
C GLY A 399 10.38 7.90 5.30
N PHE A 400 10.63 9.13 4.86
CA PHE A 400 11.40 10.08 5.68
C PHE A 400 10.65 10.54 6.94
N ALA A 401 9.31 10.63 6.89
CA ALA A 401 8.51 10.98 8.05
C ALA A 401 8.60 9.91 9.15
N ALA A 402 8.68 8.66 8.74
CA ALA A 402 8.93 7.54 9.65
C ALA A 402 10.31 7.64 10.29
N ILE A 403 11.38 7.77 9.48
CA ILE A 403 12.77 7.89 9.92
C ILE A 403 12.97 9.08 10.85
N ALA A 404 12.36 10.22 10.52
CA ALA A 404 12.47 11.46 11.29
C ALA A 404 11.51 11.56 12.48
N GLY A 405 10.59 10.60 12.65
CA GLY A 405 9.57 10.62 13.69
C GLY A 405 8.53 11.72 13.54
N LEU A 406 8.37 12.29 12.32
CA LEU A 406 7.47 13.41 12.02
C LEU A 406 6.02 12.93 11.82
N PRO A 407 5.02 13.78 12.11
CA PRO A 407 3.61 13.44 11.85
C PRO A 407 3.34 13.35 10.35
N HIS A 408 2.52 12.37 9.97
CA HIS A 408 2.14 12.08 8.60
C HIS A 408 0.67 11.65 8.55
N ILE A 409 -0.15 12.40 7.81
CA ILE A 409 -1.51 12.00 7.50
C ILE A 409 -1.61 11.65 6.02
N THR A 410 -2.26 10.53 5.72
CA THR A 410 -2.61 10.15 4.34
C THR A 410 -4.12 10.20 4.15
N ILE A 411 -4.53 10.77 3.03
CA ILE A 411 -5.92 10.97 2.66
C ILE A 411 -6.14 10.29 1.31
N PRO A 412 -7.20 9.48 1.13
CA PRO A 412 -7.57 8.98 -0.17
C PRO A 412 -7.89 10.16 -1.10
N PHE A 413 -7.23 10.25 -2.25
CA PHE A 413 -7.37 11.43 -3.11
C PHE A 413 -7.51 11.09 -4.60
N PHE A 414 -6.73 10.16 -5.12
CA PHE A 414 -6.79 9.73 -6.51
C PHE A 414 -7.25 8.29 -6.64
N GLN A 415 -7.64 7.93 -7.88
CA GLN A 415 -7.86 6.55 -8.28
C GLN A 415 -7.13 6.25 -9.60
N ILE A 416 -6.54 5.06 -9.68
CA ILE A 416 -6.11 4.45 -10.93
C ILE A 416 -6.97 3.21 -11.12
N GLY A 417 -7.94 3.28 -12.03
CA GLY A 417 -9.02 2.30 -12.07
C GLY A 417 -9.83 2.32 -10.77
N ARG A 418 -9.95 1.18 -10.10
CA ARG A 418 -10.60 1.06 -8.77
C ARG A 418 -9.61 1.06 -7.61
N PHE A 419 -8.32 1.26 -7.86
CA PHE A 419 -7.31 1.31 -6.81
C PHE A 419 -7.13 2.74 -6.32
N SER A 420 -7.25 2.91 -5.02
CA SER A 420 -7.02 4.19 -4.35
C SER A 420 -5.53 4.54 -4.35
N ILE A 421 -5.25 5.83 -4.44
CA ILE A 421 -3.95 6.43 -4.21
C ILE A 421 -4.12 7.58 -3.23
N GLY A 422 -3.45 7.49 -2.10
CA GLY A 422 -3.47 8.53 -1.09
C GLY A 422 -2.54 9.71 -1.43
N VAL A 423 -2.89 10.86 -0.89
CA VAL A 423 -2.01 12.02 -0.77
C VAL A 423 -1.51 12.11 0.66
N SER A 424 -0.21 12.29 0.81
CA SER A 424 0.50 12.50 2.07
C SER A 424 0.62 13.98 2.38
N LEU A 425 0.33 14.36 3.62
CA LEU A 425 0.73 15.62 4.22
C LEU A 425 1.64 15.31 5.41
N ILE A 426 2.85 15.90 5.43
CA ILE A 426 3.86 15.63 6.45
C ILE A 426 4.36 16.96 6.97
N GLY A 427 4.30 17.15 8.29
CA GLY A 427 4.65 18.40 8.95
C GLY A 427 5.86 18.29 9.88
N GLU A 428 6.11 19.37 10.59
CA GLU A 428 7.05 19.39 11.71
C GLU A 428 6.50 18.62 12.93
N GLU A 429 7.34 18.30 13.88
CA GLU A 429 6.90 17.64 15.12
C GLU A 429 5.81 18.47 15.81
N TRP A 430 4.79 17.80 16.34
CA TRP A 430 3.68 18.39 17.10
C TRP A 430 2.74 19.28 16.25
N SER A 431 2.75 19.10 14.94
CA SER A 431 1.87 19.84 14.02
C SER A 431 0.62 19.07 13.59
N GLU A 432 0.18 18.07 14.35
CA GLU A 432 -0.95 17.20 14.04
C GLU A 432 -2.22 18.01 13.71
N LYS A 433 -2.59 19.01 14.54
CA LYS A 433 -3.77 19.84 14.29
C LYS A 433 -3.70 20.51 12.92
N LYS A 434 -2.57 21.16 12.60
CA LYS A 434 -2.36 21.79 11.29
C LYS A 434 -2.52 20.79 10.14
N LEU A 435 -1.91 19.60 10.24
CA LEU A 435 -2.01 18.58 9.20
C LEU A 435 -3.44 18.06 9.05
N ILE A 436 -4.16 17.88 10.14
CA ILE A 436 -5.56 17.44 10.17
C ILE A 436 -6.47 18.50 9.53
N GLU A 437 -6.29 19.78 9.84
CA GLU A 437 -7.00 20.89 9.19
C GLU A 437 -6.77 20.90 7.68
N LEU A 438 -5.52 20.81 7.24
CA LEU A 438 -5.19 20.72 5.80
C LEU A 438 -5.84 19.49 5.18
N ALA A 439 -5.70 18.32 5.81
CA ALA A 439 -6.28 17.06 5.34
C ALA A 439 -7.81 17.12 5.23
N TYR A 440 -8.47 17.82 6.13
CA TYR A 440 -9.91 18.00 6.10
C TYR A 440 -10.37 18.75 4.84
N VAL A 441 -9.65 19.81 4.44
CA VAL A 441 -9.93 20.51 3.17
C VAL A 441 -9.75 19.57 1.97
N PHE A 442 -8.67 18.75 1.96
CA PHE A 442 -8.47 17.76 0.91
C PHE A 442 -9.62 16.75 0.84
N GLU A 443 -10.13 16.30 1.98
CA GLU A 443 -11.24 15.36 2.05
C GLU A 443 -12.56 15.98 1.58
N GLN A 444 -12.91 17.19 2.08
CA GLN A 444 -14.20 17.83 1.80
C GLN A 444 -14.33 18.34 0.36
N GLU A 445 -13.23 18.78 -0.23
CA GLU A 445 -13.23 19.42 -1.53
C GLU A 445 -12.68 18.53 -2.65
N ASN A 446 -12.47 17.25 -2.36
CA ASN A 446 -12.07 16.28 -3.37
C ASN A 446 -13.25 15.92 -4.27
N GLU A 447 -13.21 16.35 -5.51
CA GLU A 447 -14.23 16.04 -6.53
C GLU A 447 -14.11 14.61 -7.11
N TYR A 448 -13.03 13.90 -6.77
CA TYR A 448 -12.87 12.50 -7.16
C TYR A 448 -13.71 11.64 -6.22
N GLU A 449 -14.88 11.22 -6.69
CA GLU A 449 -15.73 10.25 -5.96
C GLU A 449 -14.93 8.99 -5.62
N LEU A 450 -14.55 8.87 -4.36
CA LEU A 450 -14.03 7.63 -3.82
C LEU A 450 -15.19 6.63 -3.76
N TYR A 451 -15.00 5.49 -4.34
CA TYR A 451 -15.99 4.43 -4.37
C TYR A 451 -16.26 3.93 -2.95
N SER A 452 -17.22 4.54 -2.24
CA SER A 452 -17.85 3.95 -1.07
C SER A 452 -18.85 2.92 -1.57
N GLY A 453 -18.63 1.65 -1.27
CA GLY A 453 -19.49 0.56 -1.74
C GLY A 453 -20.96 0.81 -1.40
N GLY A 454 -21.76 1.23 -2.37
CA GLY A 454 -23.20 1.40 -2.17
C GLY A 454 -23.96 2.16 -3.24
N ASN A 455 -23.36 3.04 -4.02
CA ASN A 455 -24.09 3.77 -5.06
C ASN A 455 -23.58 3.44 -6.47
N LYS A 456 -24.42 2.79 -7.26
CA LYS A 456 -24.19 2.59 -8.69
C LYS A 456 -24.18 3.96 -9.39
N SER A 457 -23.01 4.40 -9.85
CA SER A 457 -22.96 5.54 -10.75
C SER A 457 -23.70 5.20 -12.04
N LYS A 458 -24.52 6.13 -12.53
CA LYS A 458 -25.27 6.00 -13.77
C LYS A 458 -24.39 6.11 -15.04
N HIS A 459 -23.08 6.13 -14.89
CA HIS A 459 -22.13 6.33 -15.99
C HIS A 459 -21.32 5.06 -16.22
N GLY A 460 -21.14 4.71 -17.50
CA GLY A 460 -20.49 3.46 -17.92
C GLY A 460 -19.05 3.31 -17.39
N CYS A 461 -18.64 2.07 -17.23
CA CYS A 461 -17.29 1.73 -16.79
C CYS A 461 -16.20 2.37 -17.66
N LYS A 462 -15.21 2.98 -17.04
CA LYS A 462 -13.95 3.36 -17.69
C LYS A 462 -12.87 2.34 -17.39
N ILE A 463 -12.33 1.73 -18.42
CA ILE A 463 -11.19 0.81 -18.29
C ILE A 463 -9.92 1.56 -18.67
N ASN A 464 -8.99 1.70 -17.74
CA ASN A 464 -7.66 2.21 -18.01
C ASN A 464 -6.69 1.04 -18.09
N LEU A 465 -6.08 0.84 -19.25
CA LEU A 465 -5.03 -0.14 -19.44
C LEU A 465 -3.68 0.56 -19.19
N LEU A 466 -3.00 0.19 -18.11
CA LEU A 466 -1.61 0.61 -17.92
C LEU A 466 -0.68 -0.32 -18.71
N PRO A 467 0.28 0.23 -19.47
CA PRO A 467 1.29 -0.59 -20.12
C PRO A 467 2.14 -1.29 -19.05
N PRO A 468 2.53 -2.56 -19.25
CA PRO A 468 3.37 -3.28 -18.31
C PRO A 468 4.70 -2.56 -18.14
N LYS A 469 5.08 -2.21 -16.90
CA LYS A 469 6.44 -1.83 -16.54
C LYS A 469 7.24 -3.10 -16.33
N GLY A 470 8.41 -3.14 -16.89
CA GLY A 470 9.33 -4.27 -16.76
C GLY A 470 9.64 -4.90 -18.11
N ARG A 471 10.82 -5.47 -18.21
CA ARG A 471 11.31 -6.12 -19.43
C ARG A 471 10.33 -7.23 -19.86
N PHE A 472 9.44 -6.92 -20.83
CA PHE A 472 8.73 -7.90 -21.63
C PHE A 472 7.72 -8.83 -20.92
N LYS A 473 6.64 -8.28 -20.37
CA LYS A 473 5.45 -9.09 -20.07
C LYS A 473 4.28 -8.67 -20.97
N THR A 474 3.68 -9.64 -21.65
CA THR A 474 2.60 -9.47 -22.64
C THR A 474 1.20 -9.36 -22.03
N SER A 475 1.07 -9.26 -20.72
CA SER A 475 -0.23 -9.16 -20.05
C SER A 475 -0.48 -7.75 -19.56
N TYR A 476 -1.46 -7.08 -20.17
CA TYR A 476 -2.01 -5.84 -19.62
C TYR A 476 -2.81 -6.14 -18.37
N GLN A 477 -2.60 -5.40 -17.28
CA GLN A 477 -3.53 -5.38 -16.17
C GLN A 477 -4.72 -4.50 -16.56
N ILE A 478 -5.90 -5.05 -16.56
CA ILE A 478 -7.14 -4.32 -16.81
C ILE A 478 -7.59 -3.74 -15.47
N PHE A 479 -7.48 -2.42 -15.32
CA PHE A 479 -8.08 -1.69 -14.21
C PHE A 479 -9.43 -1.17 -14.71
N SER A 480 -10.52 -1.63 -14.13
CA SER A 480 -11.86 -1.20 -14.53
C SER A 480 -12.67 -0.74 -13.33
N ASP A 481 -13.49 0.29 -13.53
CA ASP A 481 -14.52 0.70 -12.59
C ASP A 481 -15.67 -0.31 -12.51
N CYS A 482 -15.49 -1.47 -13.12
CA CYS A 482 -16.47 -2.50 -13.32
C CYS A 482 -16.29 -3.62 -12.30
N ASP A 483 -17.38 -4.31 -12.03
CA ASP A 483 -17.36 -5.54 -11.23
C ASP A 483 -16.39 -6.56 -11.84
N THR A 484 -15.29 -6.83 -11.16
CA THR A 484 -14.23 -7.74 -11.63
C THR A 484 -14.62 -9.22 -11.56
N SER A 485 -15.79 -9.56 -11.00
CA SER A 485 -16.37 -10.90 -11.12
C SER A 485 -16.80 -11.21 -12.55
N LYS A 486 -16.96 -10.17 -13.39
CA LYS A 486 -17.31 -10.27 -14.80
C LYS A 486 -16.07 -10.09 -15.67
N ALA A 487 -15.88 -10.96 -16.64
CA ALA A 487 -14.71 -10.96 -17.50
C ALA A 487 -15.01 -10.34 -18.87
N ILE A 488 -14.04 -9.56 -19.38
CA ILE A 488 -13.99 -9.23 -20.80
C ILE A 488 -13.17 -10.34 -21.47
N VAL A 489 -13.86 -11.28 -22.10
CA VAL A 489 -13.21 -12.42 -22.74
C VAL A 489 -13.20 -12.20 -24.26
N PRO A 490 -12.02 -12.19 -24.90
CA PRO A 490 -11.96 -12.12 -26.35
C PRO A 490 -12.52 -13.41 -26.95
N LEU A 491 -13.62 -13.29 -27.71
CA LEU A 491 -14.24 -14.39 -28.47
C LEU A 491 -13.50 -14.61 -29.78
N TYR A 492 -13.02 -13.54 -30.39
CA TYR A 492 -12.28 -13.59 -31.63
C TYR A 492 -11.13 -12.59 -31.61
N LYS A 493 -9.90 -13.07 -31.87
CA LYS A 493 -8.69 -12.26 -32.01
C LYS A 493 -8.30 -12.24 -33.49
N ALA A 494 -8.54 -11.11 -34.16
CA ALA A 494 -8.12 -10.94 -35.53
C ALA A 494 -6.60 -10.85 -35.63
N LYS A 495 -5.98 -11.66 -36.49
CA LYS A 495 -4.58 -11.48 -36.86
C LYS A 495 -4.46 -10.31 -37.85
N PRO A 496 -3.61 -9.32 -37.61
CA PRO A 496 -3.39 -8.26 -38.58
C PRO A 496 -2.60 -8.80 -39.81
N ASN A 497 -2.90 -8.31 -40.98
CA ASN A 497 -2.09 -8.59 -42.16
C ASN A 497 -0.72 -7.88 -42.04
N TYR A 498 0.36 -8.61 -42.26
CA TYR A 498 1.69 -8.00 -42.26
C TYR A 498 1.81 -7.05 -43.46
N PRO A 499 2.13 -5.76 -43.27
CA PRO A 499 2.24 -4.83 -44.38
C PRO A 499 3.39 -5.20 -45.31
N ARG A 500 3.12 -5.34 -46.62
CA ARG A 500 4.11 -5.80 -47.62
C ARG A 500 5.41 -5.02 -47.58
N ARG A 501 5.33 -3.67 -47.40
CA ARG A 501 6.53 -2.82 -47.30
C ARG A 501 7.35 -3.09 -46.05
N ALA A 502 6.70 -3.31 -44.91
CA ALA A 502 7.39 -3.69 -43.68
C ALA A 502 8.02 -5.08 -43.82
N GLN A 503 7.31 -6.04 -44.42
CA GLN A 503 7.79 -7.38 -44.65
C GLN A 503 9.00 -7.42 -45.62
N ALA A 504 8.93 -6.65 -46.73
CA ALA A 504 10.00 -6.58 -47.71
C ALA A 504 11.28 -5.93 -47.14
N ASN A 505 11.16 -5.07 -46.18
CA ASN A 505 12.28 -4.40 -45.50
C ASN A 505 12.64 -5.04 -44.16
N GLY A 506 12.07 -6.15 -43.82
CA GLY A 506 12.35 -6.86 -42.58
C GLY A 506 11.94 -6.07 -41.31
N ILE A 507 10.97 -5.16 -41.38
CA ILE A 507 10.56 -4.29 -40.26
C ILE A 507 9.56 -5.01 -39.39
N MET A 508 9.95 -5.38 -38.18
CA MET A 508 9.09 -5.86 -37.11
C MET A 508 8.64 -4.70 -36.22
N GLY A 509 7.61 -4.92 -35.42
CA GLY A 509 7.13 -3.88 -34.49
C GLY A 509 5.77 -4.20 -33.91
N TYR A 510 5.15 -3.16 -33.35
CA TYR A 510 3.80 -3.26 -32.83
C TYR A 510 3.01 -1.97 -33.02
N SER A 511 1.69 -2.11 -32.91
CA SER A 511 0.79 -0.96 -32.87
C SER A 511 -0.25 -1.17 -31.78
N ILE A 512 -0.53 -0.14 -30.99
CA ILE A 512 -1.58 -0.14 -29.96
C ILE A 512 -2.78 0.64 -30.51
N ILE A 513 -3.91 -0.04 -30.55
CA ILE A 513 -5.18 0.53 -30.97
C ILE A 513 -6.08 0.69 -29.74
N GLU A 514 -6.57 1.90 -29.52
CA GLU A 514 -7.63 2.21 -28.59
C GLU A 514 -8.99 2.11 -29.29
N PHE A 515 -9.99 1.53 -28.63
CA PHE A 515 -11.32 1.36 -29.17
C PHE A 515 -12.35 1.23 -28.05
N ASP A 516 -13.62 1.37 -28.38
CA ASP A 516 -14.74 1.11 -27.49
C ASP A 516 -15.32 -0.26 -27.78
N MET A 517 -15.75 -0.97 -26.74
CA MET A 517 -16.52 -2.22 -26.86
C MET A 517 -17.99 -1.91 -26.64
N LEU A 518 -18.83 -2.30 -27.58
CA LEU A 518 -20.27 -2.15 -27.51
C LEU A 518 -20.92 -3.22 -26.62
N GLU A 519 -22.19 -3.05 -26.26
CA GLU A 519 -22.96 -4.02 -25.46
C GLU A 519 -22.92 -5.44 -26.02
N ASN A 520 -22.96 -5.57 -27.34
CA ASN A 520 -22.87 -6.85 -28.04
C ASN A 520 -21.45 -7.41 -28.19
N GLY A 521 -20.45 -6.75 -27.60
CA GLY A 521 -19.04 -7.16 -27.66
C GLY A 521 -18.31 -6.79 -28.96
N ALA A 522 -18.95 -6.15 -29.92
CA ALA A 522 -18.28 -5.60 -31.10
C ALA A 522 -17.48 -4.34 -30.73
N THR A 523 -16.47 -4.00 -31.55
CA THR A 523 -15.59 -2.85 -31.27
C THR A 523 -15.92 -1.66 -32.19
N ALA A 524 -15.76 -0.43 -31.66
CA ALA A 524 -16.04 0.85 -32.34
C ALA A 524 -14.98 1.90 -31.99
N ASN A 525 -15.04 3.09 -32.62
CA ASN A 525 -14.22 4.26 -32.30
C ASN A 525 -12.70 4.00 -32.26
N HIS A 526 -12.21 3.21 -33.22
CA HIS A 526 -10.81 2.76 -33.26
C HIS A 526 -9.83 3.90 -33.54
N LYS A 527 -8.80 4.01 -32.71
CA LYS A 527 -7.76 5.03 -32.80
C LYS A 527 -6.39 4.41 -32.55
N VAL A 528 -5.40 4.74 -33.39
CA VAL A 528 -4.00 4.42 -33.12
C VAL A 528 -3.49 5.33 -32.01
N VAL A 529 -2.99 4.76 -30.93
CA VAL A 529 -2.39 5.55 -29.83
C VAL A 529 -0.88 5.44 -29.79
N GLU A 530 -0.34 4.34 -30.33
CA GLU A 530 1.11 4.12 -30.35
C GLU A 530 1.48 3.12 -31.45
N THR A 531 2.57 3.38 -32.14
CA THR A 531 3.15 2.44 -33.11
C THR A 531 4.67 2.51 -33.08
N TRP A 532 5.30 1.34 -33.06
CA TRP A 532 6.74 1.21 -32.99
C TRP A 532 7.27 0.24 -34.02
N CYS A 533 8.45 0.56 -34.59
CA CYS A 533 9.22 -0.32 -35.45
C CYS A 533 10.48 -0.79 -34.73
N GLY A 534 10.67 -2.11 -34.66
CA GLY A 534 11.78 -2.72 -33.94
C GLY A 534 13.02 -2.91 -34.81
N ASN A 535 13.84 -1.88 -34.95
CA ASN A 535 15.18 -2.04 -35.47
C ASN A 535 16.18 -1.18 -34.70
N VAL A 536 17.40 -1.65 -34.58
CA VAL A 536 18.49 -0.94 -33.90
C VAL A 536 19.52 -0.51 -34.94
N ARG A 537 19.86 0.79 -34.98
CA ARG A 537 21.01 1.32 -35.71
C ARG A 537 22.23 1.33 -34.79
N TYR A 538 23.23 0.56 -35.14
CA TYR A 538 24.51 0.54 -34.45
C TYR A 538 25.65 0.52 -35.48
N ASP A 539 26.62 1.42 -35.32
CA ASP A 539 27.77 1.56 -36.23
C ASP A 539 27.37 1.65 -37.72
N GLY A 540 26.34 2.48 -37.98
CA GLY A 540 25.84 2.71 -39.36
C GLY A 540 25.08 1.52 -39.98
N LYS A 541 25.00 0.39 -39.31
CA LYS A 541 24.28 -0.80 -39.77
C LYS A 541 22.96 -0.96 -39.02
N LEU A 542 21.99 -1.56 -39.69
CA LEU A 542 20.66 -1.86 -39.14
C LEU A 542 20.64 -3.32 -38.63
N TYR A 543 20.35 -3.47 -37.36
CA TYR A 543 20.25 -4.78 -36.73
C TYR A 543 18.79 -5.03 -36.30
N TRP A 544 18.38 -6.28 -36.34
CA TRP A 544 17.03 -6.73 -36.06
C TRP A 544 17.03 -7.53 -34.76
N PHE A 545 16.00 -7.38 -33.95
CA PHE A 545 15.78 -8.23 -32.80
C PHE A 545 14.38 -8.84 -32.85
N GLN A 546 14.23 -10.01 -32.27
CA GLN A 546 12.99 -10.73 -32.17
C GLN A 546 12.64 -10.90 -30.71
N GLU A 547 11.41 -10.54 -30.33
CA GLU A 547 10.84 -10.92 -29.04
C GLU A 547 10.29 -12.35 -29.13
N LYS A 548 10.74 -13.22 -28.26
CA LYS A 548 10.21 -14.56 -28.11
C LYS A 548 9.99 -14.86 -26.63
N ASP A 549 8.77 -15.26 -26.27
CA ASP A 549 8.38 -15.62 -24.90
C ASP A 549 8.69 -14.54 -23.85
N GLY A 550 8.54 -13.26 -24.22
CA GLY A 550 8.83 -12.12 -23.35
C GLY A 550 10.31 -11.73 -23.25
N TYR A 551 11.19 -12.36 -24.04
CA TYR A 551 12.61 -12.05 -24.07
C TYR A 551 13.04 -11.49 -25.42
N ILE A 552 13.95 -10.48 -25.41
CA ILE A 552 14.65 -10.03 -26.63
C ILE A 552 15.68 -11.09 -26.99
N ASN A 553 15.52 -11.72 -28.16
CA ASN A 553 16.59 -12.50 -28.75
C ASN A 553 17.64 -11.55 -29.35
N TRP A 554 18.86 -11.67 -28.84
CA TRP A 554 19.97 -10.84 -29.26
C TRP A 554 20.29 -11.02 -30.75
N ALA A 555 20.52 -9.88 -31.43
CA ALA A 555 21.11 -9.91 -32.77
C ALA A 555 22.46 -10.64 -32.73
N ARG A 556 22.76 -11.40 -33.79
CA ARG A 556 24.05 -12.04 -33.97
C ARG A 556 24.73 -11.47 -35.20
N ASP A 557 26.05 -11.42 -35.16
CA ASP A 557 26.85 -11.05 -36.33
C ASP A 557 26.88 -12.16 -37.40
N SER A 558 27.61 -11.92 -38.49
CA SER A 558 27.79 -12.91 -39.56
C SER A 558 28.49 -14.21 -39.13
N ASN A 559 29.14 -14.21 -37.97
CA ASN A 559 29.86 -15.35 -37.40
C ASN A 559 29.01 -16.07 -36.35
N GLY A 560 27.77 -15.61 -36.08
CA GLY A 560 26.88 -16.19 -35.09
C GLY A 560 27.15 -15.72 -33.66
N GLU A 561 28.07 -14.79 -33.44
CA GLU A 561 28.37 -14.23 -32.14
C GLU A 561 27.27 -13.23 -31.70
N LYS A 562 26.99 -13.23 -30.38
CA LYS A 562 25.98 -12.37 -29.77
C LYS A 562 26.44 -10.90 -29.74
N LEU A 563 25.68 -10.03 -30.39
CA LEU A 563 25.96 -8.61 -30.37
C LEU A 563 25.39 -7.96 -29.10
N TYR A 564 26.22 -7.19 -28.42
CA TYR A 564 25.83 -6.41 -27.24
C TYR A 564 25.79 -4.93 -27.65
N PHE A 565 24.63 -4.30 -27.44
CA PHE A 565 24.43 -2.89 -27.73
C PHE A 565 24.50 -2.06 -26.44
N PRO A 566 25.04 -0.84 -26.46
CA PRO A 566 25.04 0.02 -25.31
C PRO A 566 23.63 0.42 -24.88
N LYS A 567 23.46 0.75 -23.59
CA LYS A 567 22.19 1.20 -23.01
C LYS A 567 21.73 2.47 -23.76
N GLY A 568 20.53 2.43 -24.36
CA GLY A 568 20.00 3.52 -25.21
C GLY A 568 20.02 3.23 -26.71
N ALA A 569 20.73 2.19 -27.18
CA ALA A 569 20.71 1.77 -28.59
C ALA A 569 19.42 1.01 -28.99
N TYR A 570 18.52 0.81 -28.04
CA TYR A 570 17.31 0.00 -28.19
C TYR A 570 16.02 0.80 -28.30
N ASP A 571 16.09 2.13 -28.38
CA ASP A 571 14.88 2.92 -28.48
C ASP A 571 14.17 2.61 -29.79
N PRO A 572 12.99 1.95 -29.76
CA PRO A 572 12.22 1.65 -30.96
C PRO A 572 11.89 2.97 -31.66
N ILE A 573 11.99 2.99 -32.98
CA ILE A 573 11.70 4.18 -33.79
C ILE A 573 10.18 4.25 -34.01
N PRO A 574 9.48 5.37 -33.70
CA PRO A 574 8.09 5.52 -34.06
C PRO A 574 7.92 5.33 -35.58
N CYS A 575 6.96 4.49 -35.97
CA CYS A 575 6.67 4.30 -37.39
C CYS A 575 5.19 4.03 -37.63
N GLU A 576 4.71 4.33 -38.84
CA GLU A 576 3.31 4.19 -39.24
C GLU A 576 3.00 2.92 -40.05
N PHE A 577 3.99 2.07 -40.31
CA PHE A 577 3.83 0.90 -41.18
C PHE A 577 2.67 -0.01 -40.77
N PHE A 578 2.41 -0.14 -39.46
CA PHE A 578 1.45 -1.09 -38.91
C PHE A 578 0.08 -0.48 -38.65
N ASN A 579 -0.10 0.84 -38.72
CA ASN A 579 -1.31 1.55 -38.31
C ASN A 579 -2.58 1.03 -39.03
N LYS A 580 -2.55 1.02 -40.37
CA LYS A 580 -3.71 0.58 -41.16
C LYS A 580 -4.08 -0.86 -40.89
N SER A 581 -3.09 -1.75 -40.87
CA SER A 581 -3.31 -3.17 -40.66
C SER A 581 -3.83 -3.49 -39.25
N SER A 582 -3.34 -2.78 -38.25
CA SER A 582 -3.80 -2.89 -36.86
C SER A 582 -5.22 -2.36 -36.68
N LEU A 583 -5.58 -1.21 -37.31
CA LEU A 583 -6.93 -0.68 -37.32
C LEU A 583 -7.92 -1.65 -37.98
N ASP A 584 -7.56 -2.23 -39.14
CA ASP A 584 -8.40 -3.19 -39.85
C ASP A 584 -8.57 -4.51 -39.07
N ALA A 585 -7.58 -4.89 -38.28
CA ALA A 585 -7.69 -6.04 -37.37
C ALA A 585 -8.53 -5.69 -36.11
N ALA A 586 -8.36 -4.50 -35.55
CA ALA A 586 -9.12 -4.06 -34.37
C ALA A 586 -10.63 -4.03 -34.62
N LYS A 587 -11.06 -3.61 -35.80
CA LYS A 587 -12.48 -3.60 -36.24
C LYS A 587 -13.12 -4.99 -36.27
N LYS A 588 -12.33 -6.05 -36.30
CA LYS A 588 -12.77 -7.45 -36.34
C LYS A 588 -12.70 -8.14 -34.99
N LEU A 589 -12.22 -7.45 -33.95
CA LEU A 589 -12.20 -8.00 -32.61
C LEU A 589 -13.62 -8.19 -32.10
N GLN A 590 -13.86 -9.29 -31.39
CA GLN A 590 -15.14 -9.60 -30.76
C GLN A 590 -14.88 -10.08 -29.34
N TYR A 591 -15.62 -9.56 -28.40
CA TYR A 591 -15.52 -9.87 -26.98
C TYR A 591 -16.86 -10.39 -26.42
N LYS A 592 -16.78 -11.23 -25.40
CA LYS A 592 -17.90 -11.50 -24.53
C LYS A 592 -18.01 -10.34 -23.53
N ASN A 593 -19.05 -9.53 -23.67
CA ASN A 593 -19.32 -8.41 -22.76
C ASN A 593 -20.32 -8.86 -21.70
N GLU A 594 -19.84 -9.31 -20.55
CA GLU A 594 -20.70 -9.75 -19.44
C GLU A 594 -21.25 -8.57 -18.64
N TYR A 595 -20.81 -7.34 -18.91
CA TYR A 595 -21.28 -6.14 -18.22
C TYR A 595 -22.62 -5.63 -18.73
N GLY A 596 -22.99 -5.89 -19.99
CA GLY A 596 -24.25 -5.49 -20.59
C GLY A 596 -24.37 -3.99 -20.87
N PHE A 597 -23.25 -3.26 -20.95
CA PHE A 597 -23.19 -1.86 -21.35
C PHE A 597 -21.87 -1.58 -22.10
N PRO A 598 -21.80 -0.47 -22.89
CA PRO A 598 -20.59 -0.14 -23.63
C PRO A 598 -19.42 0.19 -22.71
N ILE A 599 -18.21 -0.23 -23.09
CA ILE A 599 -16.97 0.04 -22.37
C ILE A 599 -16.01 0.80 -23.27
N THR A 600 -15.56 1.97 -22.85
CA THR A 600 -14.74 2.88 -23.66
C THR A 600 -13.26 2.80 -23.33
N GLY A 601 -12.41 3.11 -24.32
CA GLY A 601 -10.96 3.28 -24.11
C GLY A 601 -10.17 1.99 -23.93
N LEU A 602 -10.68 0.85 -24.38
CA LEU A 602 -9.94 -0.40 -24.43
C LEU A 602 -8.73 -0.30 -25.37
N LYS A 603 -7.61 -0.90 -25.00
CA LYS A 603 -6.41 -0.92 -25.82
C LYS A 603 -6.02 -2.34 -26.17
N HIS A 604 -5.64 -2.57 -27.42
CA HIS A 604 -5.12 -3.85 -27.91
C HIS A 604 -3.80 -3.64 -28.64
N LYS A 605 -2.78 -4.43 -28.28
CA LYS A 605 -1.48 -4.43 -28.93
C LYS A 605 -1.45 -5.49 -30.04
N PHE A 606 -1.22 -5.05 -31.26
CA PHE A 606 -0.93 -5.92 -32.40
C PHE A 606 0.56 -5.98 -32.64
N THR A 607 1.14 -7.17 -32.55
CA THR A 607 2.57 -7.38 -32.75
C THR A 607 2.83 -8.02 -34.11
N TYR A 608 3.86 -7.51 -34.80
CA TYR A 608 4.28 -7.94 -36.13
C TYR A 608 5.67 -8.56 -36.05
N ILE A 609 5.71 -9.89 -36.15
CA ILE A 609 6.93 -10.70 -36.13
C ILE A 609 6.97 -11.52 -37.41
N MET A 610 8.11 -11.58 -38.08
CA MET A 610 8.26 -12.40 -39.27
C MET A 610 8.43 -13.87 -38.88
N GLU A 611 7.47 -14.72 -39.28
CA GLU A 611 7.59 -16.19 -39.17
C GLU A 611 8.70 -16.69 -40.10
N GLY A 612 9.66 -17.46 -39.57
CA GLY A 612 10.71 -18.12 -40.36
C GLY A 612 12.09 -17.49 -40.24
N GLN A 613 12.26 -16.32 -39.62
CA GLN A 613 13.58 -15.85 -39.19
C GLN A 613 13.87 -16.29 -37.74
N SER A 614 13.55 -17.54 -37.41
CA SER A 614 14.27 -18.16 -36.32
C SER A 614 15.70 -18.37 -36.81
N PHE A 615 16.64 -17.64 -36.24
CA PHE A 615 18.03 -18.01 -36.34
C PHE A 615 18.11 -19.51 -36.01
N LYS A 616 18.46 -20.35 -37.00
CA LYS A 616 18.66 -21.78 -36.76
C LYS A 616 19.58 -21.91 -35.56
N LYS A 617 19.13 -22.57 -34.50
CA LYS A 617 20.05 -23.14 -33.54
C LYS A 617 21.01 -24.02 -34.36
N GLN A 618 22.25 -23.61 -34.49
CA GLN A 618 23.33 -24.54 -34.67
C GLN A 618 23.69 -25.14 -33.32
#